data_867f5ccb0bf72938dddb6bbe60a37fcd
#
_entry.id   867f5ccb0bf72938dddb6bbe60a37fcd
#
_cell.length_a   1.000
_cell.length_b   1.000
_cell.length_c   1.000
_cell.angle_alpha   90.00
_cell.angle_beta   90.00
_cell.angle_gamma   90.00
#
_symmetry.space_group_name_H-M   'P 1'
#
loop_
_entity.id
_entity.type
_entity.pdbx_description
1 polymer ?
#
loop_
_entity_poly.entity_id
_entity_poly.type
_entity_poly.pdbx_seq_one_letter_code
_entity_poly.pdbx_strand_id
1 'polypeptide(L)'
;MGRASVPTVLLWAALPTLPVFAQQPIRVNVSLVNVTFMARDANGAPIENLTKDDVDLYEDGVPQRIEFFAKSTDLPLTLALIMDASGSQEHFEKKHERDLEVFLKEVLGPKDRTFMVCFGNHLRLVSDYTNSPEEILLNFREFDRGKRHFPEIGPQEDRDLGTAFYDSIYYSVTEKLAQTGGRQAILMFSDGEDNSSSTNMMSAIETAQARNVIVYTIRYTEPNKHGALNARNKYGISVMDRIARETGGAHIDAQATDPHLYFRQIAGELRTSYELAYYPTNKVKDKTFRKIVIKPSREGVAIRTKTGYYSE
;
A
#
# COMPACT_ATOMS: atom_id res chain seq x y z
N MET A 1 74.59 -46.10 52.65
CA MET A 1 73.44 -46.49 51.81
C MET A 1 72.77 -45.28 51.24
N GLY A 2 73.19 -44.82 50.09
CA GLY A 2 72.65 -43.61 49.42
C GLY A 2 71.81 -44.05 48.23
N ARG A 3 70.56 -43.62 48.20
CA ARG A 3 69.71 -43.78 47.04
C ARG A 3 69.82 -42.55 46.16
N ALA A 4 70.27 -42.76 44.96
CA ALA A 4 70.29 -41.73 43.92
C ALA A 4 68.89 -41.60 43.28
N SER A 5 68.34 -40.38 43.28
CA SER A 5 67.10 -40.03 42.58
C SER A 5 67.44 -39.58 41.19
N VAL A 6 66.82 -40.18 40.17
CA VAL A 6 66.90 -39.77 38.76
C VAL A 6 65.80 -38.77 38.47
N PRO A 7 66.05 -37.63 37.85
CA PRO A 7 65.00 -36.70 37.48
C PRO A 7 64.34 -37.10 36.14
N THR A 8 63.03 -37.24 36.13
CA THR A 8 62.20 -37.48 34.95
C THR A 8 62.01 -36.15 34.18
N VAL A 9 62.59 -36.05 33.01
CA VAL A 9 62.36 -34.92 32.09
C VAL A 9 61.13 -35.19 31.29
N LEU A 10 60.06 -34.41 31.51
CA LEU A 10 58.85 -34.39 30.68
C LEU A 10 59.15 -33.53 29.42
N LEU A 11 59.21 -34.16 28.24
CA LEU A 11 59.24 -33.49 26.94
C LEU A 11 57.79 -33.08 26.57
N TRP A 12 57.51 -31.78 26.54
CA TRP A 12 56.26 -31.24 25.96
C TRP A 12 56.43 -31.15 24.43
N ALA A 13 55.70 -31.99 23.71
CA ALA A 13 55.61 -31.90 22.25
C ALA A 13 54.60 -30.77 21.89
N ALA A 14 55.05 -29.66 21.37
CA ALA A 14 54.22 -28.60 20.84
C ALA A 14 53.68 -29.04 19.45
N LEU A 15 52.36 -29.34 19.39
CA LEU A 15 51.67 -29.53 18.11
C LEU A 15 51.51 -28.18 17.39
N PRO A 16 51.86 -28.08 16.09
CA PRO A 16 51.61 -26.87 15.33
C PRO A 16 50.09 -26.69 15.10
N THR A 17 49.53 -25.59 15.62
CA THR A 17 48.18 -25.17 15.30
C THR A 17 48.15 -24.58 13.89
N LEU A 18 47.50 -25.30 12.96
CA LEU A 18 47.20 -24.78 11.63
C LEU A 18 46.16 -23.65 11.74
N PRO A 19 46.31 -22.51 11.07
CA PRO A 19 45.32 -21.46 11.07
C PRO A 19 44.03 -21.97 10.33
N VAL A 20 42.97 -22.13 11.05
CA VAL A 20 41.62 -22.33 10.47
C VAL A 20 41.20 -21.00 9.84
N PHE A 21 41.33 -20.90 8.52
CA PHE A 21 40.69 -19.81 7.76
C PHE A 21 39.18 -19.94 7.91
N ALA A 22 38.60 -19.17 8.80
CA ALA A 22 37.17 -19.02 8.87
C ALA A 22 36.67 -18.43 7.54
N GLN A 23 36.02 -19.21 6.72
CA GLN A 23 35.29 -18.73 5.57
C GLN A 23 34.23 -17.74 6.08
N GLN A 24 34.42 -16.47 5.77
CA GLN A 24 33.38 -15.47 6.03
C GLN A 24 32.14 -15.86 5.20
N PRO A 25 30.96 -15.99 5.82
CA PRO A 25 29.75 -16.26 5.05
C PRO A 25 29.52 -15.10 4.07
N ILE A 26 29.44 -15.41 2.79
CA ILE A 26 29.03 -14.46 1.75
C ILE A 26 27.59 -14.11 2.06
N ARG A 27 27.36 -12.96 2.73
CA ARG A 27 26.01 -12.42 2.91
C ARG A 27 25.57 -11.83 1.58
N VAL A 28 24.92 -12.64 0.76
CA VAL A 28 24.21 -12.12 -0.42
C VAL A 28 22.93 -11.50 0.10
N ASN A 29 22.91 -10.18 0.20
CA ASN A 29 21.69 -9.43 0.54
C ASN A 29 20.81 -9.39 -0.72
N VAL A 30 20.04 -10.45 -0.94
CA VAL A 30 19.16 -10.55 -2.10
C VAL A 30 17.80 -10.00 -1.67
N SER A 31 17.47 -8.81 -2.17
CA SER A 31 16.17 -8.18 -1.93
C SER A 31 15.11 -8.89 -2.77
N LEU A 32 14.17 -9.56 -2.12
CA LEU A 32 13.00 -10.16 -2.76
C LEU A 32 12.00 -9.03 -3.07
N VAL A 33 11.59 -8.92 -4.32
CA VAL A 33 10.56 -7.96 -4.73
C VAL A 33 9.21 -8.63 -4.71
N ASN A 34 8.30 -8.10 -3.89
CA ASN A 34 6.93 -8.55 -3.81
C ASN A 34 6.02 -7.68 -4.69
N VAL A 35 5.09 -8.32 -5.37
CA VAL A 35 4.14 -7.67 -6.27
C VAL A 35 2.75 -8.26 -6.06
N THR A 36 1.80 -7.41 -5.68
CA THR A 36 0.39 -7.77 -5.68
C THR A 36 -0.22 -7.38 -7.02
N PHE A 37 -1.06 -8.24 -7.57
CA PHE A 37 -1.80 -7.95 -8.80
C PHE A 37 -3.22 -8.50 -8.76
N MET A 38 -4.10 -7.92 -9.56
CA MET A 38 -5.46 -8.36 -9.80
C MET A 38 -5.60 -8.77 -11.25
N ALA A 39 -6.40 -9.81 -11.49
CA ALA A 39 -6.71 -10.30 -12.82
C ALA A 39 -8.23 -10.30 -13.04
N ARG A 40 -8.66 -9.87 -14.23
CA ARG A 40 -10.06 -9.80 -14.65
C ARG A 40 -10.24 -10.39 -16.02
N ASP A 41 -11.41 -10.95 -16.27
CA ASP A 41 -11.85 -11.36 -17.60
C ASP A 41 -12.31 -10.16 -18.44
N ALA A 42 -12.70 -10.43 -19.69
CA ALA A 42 -13.21 -9.42 -20.62
C ALA A 42 -14.50 -8.74 -20.17
N ASN A 43 -15.24 -9.34 -19.22
CA ASN A 43 -16.47 -8.77 -18.63
C ASN A 43 -16.15 -7.98 -17.35
N GLY A 44 -14.87 -7.91 -16.93
CA GLY A 44 -14.44 -7.24 -15.71
C GLY A 44 -14.60 -8.08 -14.44
N ALA A 45 -15.02 -9.35 -14.54
CA ALA A 45 -15.13 -10.24 -13.39
C ALA A 45 -13.74 -10.70 -12.91
N PRO A 46 -13.51 -10.81 -11.58
CA PRO A 46 -12.25 -11.30 -11.05
C PRO A 46 -11.98 -12.75 -11.51
N ILE A 47 -10.74 -13.03 -11.89
CA ILE A 47 -10.29 -14.38 -12.20
C ILE A 47 -9.62 -14.96 -10.95
N GLU A 48 -10.11 -16.10 -10.48
CA GLU A 48 -9.71 -16.69 -9.19
C GLU A 48 -8.80 -17.91 -9.31
N ASN A 49 -8.52 -18.37 -10.52
CA ASN A 49 -7.86 -19.65 -10.78
C ASN A 49 -6.57 -19.52 -11.60
N LEU A 50 -5.89 -18.37 -11.53
CA LEU A 50 -4.58 -18.22 -12.16
C LEU A 50 -3.54 -19.03 -11.39
N THR A 51 -2.62 -19.59 -12.16
CA THR A 51 -1.41 -20.25 -11.69
C THR A 51 -0.18 -19.44 -12.11
N LYS A 52 0.98 -19.85 -11.63
CA LYS A 52 2.26 -19.24 -12.00
C LYS A 52 2.51 -19.28 -13.50
N ASP A 53 2.04 -20.33 -14.19
CA ASP A 53 2.25 -20.55 -15.62
C ASP A 53 1.31 -19.72 -16.50
N ASP A 54 0.33 -19.07 -15.90
CA ASP A 54 -0.62 -18.20 -16.60
C ASP A 54 -0.13 -16.75 -16.74
N VAL A 55 1.06 -16.44 -16.21
CA VAL A 55 1.61 -15.07 -16.20
C VAL A 55 3.11 -15.05 -16.47
N ASP A 56 3.54 -14.06 -17.26
CA ASP A 56 4.94 -13.73 -17.49
C ASP A 56 5.29 -12.41 -16.78
N LEU A 57 6.39 -12.40 -16.04
CA LEU A 57 6.88 -11.24 -15.30
C LEU A 57 8.09 -10.62 -16.01
N TYR A 58 8.07 -9.29 -16.12
CA TYR A 58 9.18 -8.50 -16.69
C TYR A 58 9.53 -7.34 -15.75
N GLU A 59 10.85 -7.10 -15.59
CA GLU A 59 11.40 -5.89 -14.99
C GLU A 59 12.24 -5.17 -16.04
N ASP A 60 11.94 -3.90 -16.32
CA ASP A 60 12.58 -3.09 -17.36
C ASP A 60 12.64 -3.80 -18.74
N GLY A 61 11.64 -4.62 -19.04
CA GLY A 61 11.55 -5.41 -20.27
C GLY A 61 12.33 -6.73 -20.23
N VAL A 62 13.08 -7.01 -19.18
CA VAL A 62 13.83 -8.26 -18.98
C VAL A 62 12.94 -9.28 -18.28
N PRO A 63 12.76 -10.51 -18.84
CA PRO A 63 12.01 -11.57 -18.18
C PRO A 63 12.58 -11.91 -16.81
N GLN A 64 11.70 -12.08 -15.82
CA GLN A 64 12.08 -12.44 -14.46
C GLN A 64 11.50 -13.80 -14.08
N ARG A 65 12.25 -14.55 -13.27
CA ARG A 65 11.77 -15.82 -12.74
C ARG A 65 10.92 -15.56 -11.49
N ILE A 66 9.66 -15.98 -11.54
CA ILE A 66 8.77 -15.95 -10.39
C ILE A 66 9.19 -17.05 -9.40
N GLU A 67 9.60 -16.68 -8.20
CA GLU A 67 10.01 -17.62 -7.15
C GLU A 67 8.84 -18.03 -6.26
N PHE A 68 7.93 -17.11 -5.99
CA PHE A 68 6.74 -17.34 -5.19
C PHE A 68 5.51 -16.86 -5.94
N PHE A 69 4.41 -17.61 -5.85
CA PHE A 69 3.11 -17.26 -6.41
C PHE A 69 2.01 -17.83 -5.51
N ALA A 70 1.10 -16.98 -5.07
CA ALA A 70 -0.04 -17.39 -4.26
C ALA A 70 -1.27 -16.51 -4.54
N LYS A 71 -2.45 -17.06 -4.31
CA LYS A 71 -3.69 -16.29 -4.21
C LYS A 71 -3.81 -15.77 -2.78
N SER A 72 -4.10 -14.48 -2.62
CA SER A 72 -4.07 -13.80 -1.32
C SER A 72 -5.40 -13.88 -0.54
N THR A 73 -6.22 -14.90 -0.78
CA THR A 73 -7.58 -15.02 -0.20
C THR A 73 -7.62 -15.12 1.32
N ASP A 74 -6.62 -15.73 1.93
CA ASP A 74 -6.61 -16.04 3.37
C ASP A 74 -5.82 -15.05 4.23
N LEU A 75 -5.10 -14.12 3.60
CA LEU A 75 -4.33 -13.12 4.31
C LEU A 75 -5.26 -12.00 4.82
N PRO A 76 -5.12 -11.60 6.11
CA PRO A 76 -5.85 -10.46 6.64
C PRO A 76 -5.59 -9.20 5.82
N LEU A 77 -6.61 -8.40 5.60
CA LEU A 77 -6.51 -7.08 4.97
C LEU A 77 -6.39 -6.00 6.07
N THR A 78 -5.39 -5.15 5.97
CA THR A 78 -5.35 -3.89 6.70
C THR A 78 -5.69 -2.76 5.74
N LEU A 79 -6.77 -2.05 6.04
CA LEU A 79 -7.31 -0.99 5.19
C LEU A 79 -7.18 0.37 5.86
N ALA A 80 -6.60 1.32 5.16
CA ALA A 80 -6.66 2.73 5.54
C ALA A 80 -7.84 3.41 4.85
N LEU A 81 -8.75 3.99 5.60
CA LEU A 81 -9.79 4.87 5.12
C LEU A 81 -9.29 6.31 5.25
N ILE A 82 -9.16 7.01 4.15
CA ILE A 82 -8.68 8.38 4.14
C ILE A 82 -9.79 9.28 3.59
N MET A 83 -10.28 10.19 4.43
CA MET A 83 -11.41 11.06 4.13
C MET A 83 -10.95 12.52 4.05
N ASP A 84 -11.20 13.15 2.94
CA ASP A 84 -11.00 14.58 2.77
C ASP A 84 -12.09 15.36 3.53
N ALA A 85 -11.66 16.16 4.48
CA ALA A 85 -12.50 17.04 5.31
C ALA A 85 -12.16 18.51 5.05
N SER A 86 -11.58 18.84 3.90
CA SER A 86 -11.35 20.22 3.47
C SER A 86 -12.65 20.93 3.11
N GLY A 87 -12.64 22.27 3.08
CA GLY A 87 -13.82 23.07 2.81
C GLY A 87 -14.51 22.77 1.46
N SER A 88 -13.79 22.25 0.46
CA SER A 88 -14.38 21.83 -0.82
C SER A 88 -15.28 20.58 -0.66
N GLN A 89 -15.12 19.81 0.44
CA GLN A 89 -15.83 18.56 0.69
C GLN A 89 -17.04 18.72 1.65
N GLU A 90 -17.24 19.89 2.29
CA GLU A 90 -18.32 20.10 3.27
C GLU A 90 -19.71 19.69 2.74
N HIS A 91 -20.03 19.99 1.49
CA HIS A 91 -21.33 19.65 0.92
C HIS A 91 -21.49 18.16 0.57
N PHE A 92 -20.39 17.39 0.61
CA PHE A 92 -20.41 15.92 0.42
C PHE A 92 -20.46 15.11 1.73
N GLU A 93 -20.36 15.71 2.91
CA GLU A 93 -20.32 15.03 4.22
C GLU A 93 -21.36 13.90 4.36
N LYS A 94 -22.63 14.20 4.07
CA LYS A 94 -23.70 13.19 4.15
C LYS A 94 -23.57 12.09 3.11
N LYS A 95 -22.93 12.39 1.98
CA LYS A 95 -22.66 11.39 0.94
C LYS A 95 -21.47 10.54 1.35
N HIS A 96 -20.42 11.15 1.89
CA HIS A 96 -19.27 10.43 2.47
C HIS A 96 -19.72 9.44 3.54
N GLU A 97 -20.58 9.86 4.49
CA GLU A 97 -21.10 8.98 5.55
C GLU A 97 -21.86 7.78 4.97
N ARG A 98 -22.78 8.01 4.01
CA ARG A 98 -23.55 6.94 3.36
C ARG A 98 -22.65 5.99 2.57
N ASP A 99 -21.74 6.53 1.78
CA ASP A 99 -20.85 5.74 0.95
C ASP A 99 -19.87 4.93 1.83
N LEU A 100 -19.39 5.51 2.92
CA LEU A 100 -18.59 4.81 3.94
C LEU A 100 -19.37 3.66 4.59
N GLU A 101 -20.65 3.86 4.95
CA GLU A 101 -21.49 2.81 5.52
C GLU A 101 -21.68 1.65 4.55
N VAL A 102 -21.96 1.93 3.27
CA VAL A 102 -22.05 0.92 2.21
C VAL A 102 -20.74 0.16 2.08
N PHE A 103 -19.63 0.88 2.02
CA PHE A 103 -18.29 0.29 1.89
C PHE A 103 -17.96 -0.67 3.03
N LEU A 104 -18.14 -0.23 4.27
CA LEU A 104 -17.80 -1.03 5.45
C LEU A 104 -18.59 -2.35 5.49
N LYS A 105 -19.86 -2.33 5.06
CA LYS A 105 -20.70 -3.53 4.98
C LYS A 105 -20.27 -4.50 3.87
N GLU A 106 -19.79 -3.98 2.74
CA GLU A 106 -19.43 -4.80 1.57
C GLU A 106 -18.01 -5.38 1.67
N VAL A 107 -17.08 -4.67 2.32
CA VAL A 107 -15.65 -4.97 2.22
C VAL A 107 -15.06 -5.64 3.45
N LEU A 108 -15.42 -5.21 4.66
CA LEU A 108 -14.78 -5.73 5.88
C LEU A 108 -15.21 -7.15 6.21
N GLY A 109 -14.22 -8.03 6.32
CA GLY A 109 -14.37 -9.38 6.84
C GLY A 109 -13.94 -9.49 8.32
N PRO A 110 -14.25 -10.61 8.99
CA PRO A 110 -13.96 -10.76 10.42
C PRO A 110 -12.47 -10.79 10.78
N LYS A 111 -11.59 -11.07 9.80
CA LYS A 111 -10.13 -11.07 9.98
C LYS A 111 -9.48 -9.75 9.57
N ASP A 112 -10.25 -8.88 8.92
CA ASP A 112 -9.75 -7.61 8.41
C ASP A 112 -9.77 -6.56 9.52
N ARG A 113 -8.96 -5.54 9.36
CA ARG A 113 -8.96 -4.38 10.24
C ARG A 113 -8.80 -3.11 9.43
N THR A 114 -9.34 -2.05 9.95
CA THR A 114 -9.24 -0.74 9.31
C THR A 114 -8.91 0.33 10.34
N PHE A 115 -8.29 1.40 9.89
CA PHE A 115 -8.17 2.65 10.61
C PHE A 115 -8.65 3.78 9.71
N MET A 116 -9.00 4.92 10.31
CA MET A 116 -9.52 6.06 9.56
C MET A 116 -8.74 7.33 9.88
N VAL A 117 -8.34 8.01 8.81
CA VAL A 117 -7.71 9.34 8.86
C VAL A 117 -8.61 10.33 8.12
N CYS A 118 -8.97 11.42 8.78
CA CYS A 118 -9.56 12.58 8.13
C CYS A 118 -8.49 13.66 7.97
N PHE A 119 -8.44 14.30 6.81
CA PHE A 119 -7.46 15.32 6.52
C PHE A 119 -8.11 16.60 5.95
N GLY A 120 -7.59 17.72 6.34
CA GLY A 120 -7.70 19.04 5.77
C GLY A 120 -6.29 19.61 5.78
N ASN A 121 -6.06 20.68 6.55
CA ASN A 121 -4.72 21.19 6.84
C ASN A 121 -3.90 20.26 7.75
N HIS A 122 -4.56 19.48 8.61
CA HIS A 122 -3.98 18.48 9.51
C HIS A 122 -4.53 17.09 9.23
N LEU A 123 -3.79 16.06 9.64
CA LEU A 123 -4.21 14.67 9.54
C LEU A 123 -4.67 14.18 10.92
N ARG A 124 -5.94 13.84 11.05
CA ARG A 124 -6.54 13.34 12.30
C ARG A 124 -6.79 11.84 12.23
N LEU A 125 -6.22 11.08 13.14
CA LEU A 125 -6.54 9.67 13.31
C LEU A 125 -7.90 9.54 14.00
N VAL A 126 -8.96 9.47 13.19
CA VAL A 126 -10.35 9.48 13.67
C VAL A 126 -10.76 8.13 14.25
N SER A 127 -10.25 7.04 13.69
CA SER A 127 -10.39 5.70 14.27
C SER A 127 -9.07 4.97 14.18
N ASP A 128 -8.62 4.38 15.27
CA ASP A 128 -7.48 3.45 15.23
C ASP A 128 -7.95 2.06 14.77
N TYR A 129 -7.05 1.09 14.71
CA TYR A 129 -7.36 -0.23 14.17
C TYR A 129 -8.56 -0.89 14.83
N THR A 130 -9.58 -1.13 14.03
CA THR A 130 -10.81 -1.84 14.43
C THR A 130 -11.36 -2.64 13.25
N ASN A 131 -12.23 -3.59 13.52
CA ASN A 131 -13.05 -4.29 12.52
C ASN A 131 -14.54 -4.00 12.69
N SER A 132 -14.90 -3.03 13.54
CA SER A 132 -16.29 -2.62 13.77
C SER A 132 -16.69 -1.46 12.85
N PRO A 133 -17.60 -1.69 11.89
CA PRO A 133 -18.19 -0.62 11.09
C PRO A 133 -18.86 0.46 11.94
N GLU A 134 -19.52 0.05 13.03
CA GLU A 134 -20.26 0.94 13.92
C GLU A 134 -19.31 1.92 14.64
N GLU A 135 -18.16 1.43 15.10
CA GLU A 135 -17.14 2.25 15.76
C GLU A 135 -16.57 3.30 14.80
N ILE A 136 -16.25 2.90 13.57
CA ILE A 136 -15.73 3.81 12.53
C ILE A 136 -16.74 4.91 12.22
N LEU A 137 -18.00 4.53 11.97
CA LEU A 137 -19.08 5.48 11.66
C LEU A 137 -19.36 6.42 12.85
N LEU A 138 -19.34 5.90 14.08
CA LEU A 138 -19.51 6.73 15.27
C LEU A 138 -18.40 7.77 15.39
N ASN A 139 -17.14 7.35 15.29
CA ASN A 139 -15.98 8.22 15.37
C ASN A 139 -15.98 9.27 14.26
N PHE A 140 -16.34 8.89 13.03
CA PHE A 140 -16.47 9.83 11.90
C PHE A 140 -17.53 10.89 12.18
N ARG A 141 -18.71 10.52 12.67
CA ARG A 141 -19.78 11.45 13.05
C ARG A 141 -19.37 12.39 14.20
N GLU A 142 -18.57 11.92 15.15
CA GLU A 142 -18.05 12.74 16.24
C GLU A 142 -17.01 13.75 15.74
N PHE A 143 -16.17 13.33 14.80
CA PHE A 143 -15.21 14.19 14.11
C PHE A 143 -15.91 15.31 13.35
N ASP A 144 -16.86 14.96 12.49
CA ASP A 144 -17.64 15.89 11.68
C ASP A 144 -18.38 16.95 12.50
N ARG A 145 -18.91 16.56 13.67
CA ARG A 145 -19.60 17.47 14.59
C ARG A 145 -18.66 18.26 15.49
N GLY A 146 -17.34 18.10 15.38
CA GLY A 146 -16.37 18.75 16.24
C GLY A 146 -16.49 18.38 17.73
N LYS A 147 -17.10 17.24 18.05
CA LYS A 147 -17.41 16.85 19.43
C LYS A 147 -16.24 16.27 20.20
N ARG A 148 -15.22 15.80 19.49
CA ARG A 148 -14.08 15.09 20.08
C ARG A 148 -12.78 15.57 19.44
N HIS A 149 -11.74 15.69 20.28
CA HIS A 149 -10.39 15.87 19.79
C HIS A 149 -9.79 14.51 19.41
N PHE A 150 -9.24 14.42 18.19
CA PHE A 150 -8.59 13.22 17.68
C PHE A 150 -7.08 13.45 17.57
N PRO A 151 -6.23 12.44 17.82
CA PRO A 151 -4.78 12.59 17.70
C PRO A 151 -4.38 12.87 16.26
N GLU A 152 -3.30 13.62 16.10
CA GLU A 152 -2.69 13.89 14.81
C GLU A 152 -1.66 12.81 14.45
N ILE A 153 -1.54 12.56 13.16
CA ILE A 153 -0.42 11.81 12.57
C ILE A 153 0.31 12.72 11.58
N GLY A 154 1.58 12.40 11.28
CA GLY A 154 2.40 13.21 10.39
C GLY A 154 2.88 14.52 11.03
N PRO A 155 3.25 15.51 10.20
CA PRO A 155 3.83 16.75 10.69
C PRO A 155 2.84 17.55 11.52
N GLN A 156 3.29 18.01 12.69
CA GLN A 156 2.51 18.85 13.62
C GLN A 156 2.91 20.33 13.46
N GLU A 157 3.00 20.78 12.22
CA GLU A 157 3.27 22.18 11.92
C GLU A 157 1.97 23.00 12.01
N ASP A 158 2.07 24.24 12.53
CA ASP A 158 0.94 25.18 12.50
C ASP A 158 0.59 25.51 11.06
N ARG A 159 -0.55 25.00 10.61
CA ARG A 159 -1.14 25.25 9.28
C ARG A 159 -2.53 25.78 9.46
N ASP A 160 -2.73 27.06 9.18
CA ASP A 160 -4.04 27.70 9.37
C ASP A 160 -5.11 27.18 8.42
N LEU A 161 -4.74 26.93 7.16
CA LEU A 161 -5.65 26.49 6.10
C LEU A 161 -4.91 25.55 5.13
N GLY A 162 -5.67 24.68 4.45
CA GLY A 162 -5.12 23.90 3.36
C GLY A 162 -5.69 22.48 3.28
N THR A 163 -5.16 21.72 2.32
CA THR A 163 -5.48 20.32 2.05
C THR A 163 -4.19 19.54 1.89
N ALA A 164 -3.90 18.66 2.85
CA ALA A 164 -2.68 17.86 2.92
C ALA A 164 -2.90 16.47 2.29
N PHE A 165 -3.26 16.46 1.01
CA PHE A 165 -3.66 15.25 0.28
C PHE A 165 -2.51 14.22 0.18
N TYR A 166 -1.31 14.64 -0.26
CA TYR A 166 -0.18 13.70 -0.39
C TYR A 166 0.34 13.23 0.97
N ASP A 167 0.37 14.12 1.96
CA ASP A 167 0.74 13.77 3.33
C ASP A 167 -0.18 12.69 3.91
N SER A 168 -1.48 12.75 3.61
CA SER A 168 -2.45 11.78 4.11
C SER A 168 -2.13 10.34 3.65
N ILE A 169 -1.68 10.18 2.41
CA ILE A 169 -1.22 8.88 1.89
C ILE A 169 0.13 8.51 2.53
N TYR A 170 1.10 9.41 2.47
CA TYR A 170 2.47 9.18 2.91
C TYR A 170 2.52 8.74 4.39
N TYR A 171 1.89 9.51 5.28
CA TYR A 171 1.92 9.22 6.72
C TYR A 171 1.01 8.04 7.11
N SER A 172 -0.09 7.82 6.41
CA SER A 172 -0.87 6.58 6.60
C SER A 172 -0.05 5.33 6.26
N VAL A 173 0.81 5.39 5.23
CA VAL A 173 1.69 4.27 4.88
C VAL A 173 2.85 4.15 5.88
N THR A 174 3.56 5.23 6.18
CA THR A 174 4.80 5.20 6.97
C THR A 174 4.56 5.02 8.47
N GLU A 175 3.52 5.62 9.03
CA GLU A 175 3.26 5.58 10.47
C GLU A 175 2.27 4.50 10.89
N LYS A 176 1.34 4.12 9.99
CA LYS A 176 0.31 3.14 10.34
C LYS A 176 0.51 1.82 9.59
N LEU A 177 0.39 1.78 8.26
CA LEU A 177 0.49 0.53 7.51
C LEU A 177 1.86 -0.14 7.65
N ALA A 178 2.94 0.61 7.81
CA ALA A 178 4.28 0.06 8.02
C ALA A 178 4.41 -0.85 9.25
N GLN A 179 3.53 -0.72 10.22
CA GLN A 179 3.50 -1.52 11.44
C GLN A 179 2.70 -2.82 11.29
N THR A 180 2.12 -3.04 10.12
CA THR A 180 1.23 -4.18 9.86
C THR A 180 1.79 -5.10 8.79
N GLY A 181 1.39 -6.35 8.83
CA GLY A 181 1.67 -7.35 7.79
C GLY A 181 0.42 -7.72 7.01
N GLY A 182 0.58 -8.61 6.03
CA GLY A 182 -0.52 -9.07 5.18
C GLY A 182 -0.83 -8.08 4.04
N ARG A 183 -2.05 -8.14 3.53
CA ARG A 183 -2.52 -7.26 2.45
C ARG A 183 -2.80 -5.87 2.98
N GLN A 184 -2.40 -4.86 2.23
CA GLN A 184 -2.57 -3.46 2.60
C GLN A 184 -3.20 -2.67 1.47
N ALA A 185 -4.17 -1.85 1.79
CA ALA A 185 -4.80 -0.95 0.82
C ALA A 185 -5.20 0.37 1.46
N ILE A 186 -5.31 1.39 0.64
CA ILE A 186 -5.88 2.69 0.97
C ILE A 186 -7.15 2.87 0.15
N LEU A 187 -8.20 3.33 0.78
CA LEU A 187 -9.38 3.86 0.13
C LEU A 187 -9.51 5.33 0.48
N MET A 188 -9.35 6.19 -0.51
CA MET A 188 -9.33 7.63 -0.36
C MET A 188 -10.56 8.28 -0.98
N PHE A 189 -11.21 9.15 -0.23
CA PHE A 189 -12.37 9.94 -0.62
C PHE A 189 -11.96 11.41 -0.69
N SER A 190 -11.89 12.02 -1.89
CA SER A 190 -11.39 13.39 -2.07
C SER A 190 -11.75 13.94 -3.46
N ASP A 191 -11.43 15.19 -3.73
CA ASP A 191 -11.38 15.79 -5.07
C ASP A 191 -9.96 15.81 -5.68
N GLY A 192 -8.96 15.37 -4.90
CA GLY A 192 -7.56 15.27 -5.33
C GLY A 192 -6.79 16.59 -5.29
N GLU A 193 -7.32 17.61 -4.63
CA GLU A 193 -6.63 18.87 -4.44
C GLU A 193 -5.58 18.77 -3.31
N ASP A 194 -4.42 19.38 -3.55
CA ASP A 194 -3.33 19.50 -2.56
C ASP A 194 -2.77 20.93 -2.60
N ASN A 195 -2.60 21.52 -1.43
CA ASN A 195 -2.00 22.84 -1.31
C ASN A 195 -1.24 23.05 0.02
N SER A 196 -1.17 22.05 0.88
CA SER A 196 -0.50 22.16 2.17
C SER A 196 0.33 20.94 2.57
N SER A 197 0.47 19.93 1.71
CA SER A 197 1.35 18.79 2.01
C SER A 197 2.81 19.21 2.12
N SER A 198 3.53 18.64 3.07
CA SER A 198 4.99 18.72 3.17
C SER A 198 5.69 17.75 2.23
N THR A 199 5.00 16.69 1.82
CA THR A 199 5.44 15.73 0.81
C THR A 199 4.87 16.07 -0.57
N ASN A 200 5.28 15.32 -1.57
CA ASN A 200 4.77 15.50 -2.94
C ASN A 200 4.14 14.20 -3.48
N MET A 201 3.47 14.31 -4.63
CA MET A 201 2.78 13.19 -5.26
C MET A 201 3.70 11.98 -5.49
N MET A 202 4.94 12.21 -5.95
CA MET A 202 5.86 11.11 -6.21
C MET A 202 6.27 10.39 -4.93
N SER A 203 6.57 11.12 -3.84
CA SER A 203 6.88 10.52 -2.54
C SER A 203 5.72 9.66 -2.01
N ALA A 204 4.48 10.10 -2.17
CA ALA A 204 3.30 9.32 -1.79
C ALA A 204 3.18 8.02 -2.62
N ILE A 205 3.38 8.10 -3.95
CA ILE A 205 3.37 6.94 -4.85
C ILE A 205 4.51 5.96 -4.51
N GLU A 206 5.74 6.45 -4.42
CA GLU A 206 6.94 5.66 -4.13
C GLU A 206 6.81 4.89 -2.81
N THR A 207 6.32 5.57 -1.77
CA THR A 207 6.11 4.96 -0.46
C THR A 207 5.05 3.85 -0.50
N ALA A 208 3.94 4.07 -1.21
CA ALA A 208 2.92 3.05 -1.41
C ALA A 208 3.45 1.86 -2.24
N GLN A 209 4.21 2.11 -3.30
CA GLN A 209 4.82 1.07 -4.13
C GLN A 209 5.86 0.24 -3.36
N ALA A 210 6.72 0.89 -2.56
CA ALA A 210 7.74 0.21 -1.74
C ALA A 210 7.11 -0.75 -0.72
N ARG A 211 5.95 -0.38 -0.18
CA ARG A 211 5.20 -1.18 0.80
C ARG A 211 4.14 -2.10 0.19
N ASN A 212 4.02 -2.11 -1.14
CA ASN A 212 3.02 -2.89 -1.85
C ASN A 212 1.57 -2.54 -1.44
N VAL A 213 1.34 -1.27 -1.10
CA VAL A 213 0.03 -0.72 -0.73
C VAL A 213 -0.72 -0.31 -1.99
N ILE A 214 -1.92 -0.84 -2.16
CA ILE A 214 -2.80 -0.50 -3.28
C ILE A 214 -3.64 0.72 -2.90
N VAL A 215 -3.67 1.76 -3.73
CA VAL A 215 -4.46 2.97 -3.47
C VAL A 215 -5.66 3.04 -4.41
N TYR A 216 -6.86 2.98 -3.85
CA TYR A 216 -8.11 3.28 -4.54
C TYR A 216 -8.51 4.71 -4.24
N THR A 217 -8.88 5.47 -5.26
CA THR A 217 -9.31 6.85 -5.10
C THR A 217 -10.76 7.01 -5.56
N ILE A 218 -11.59 7.56 -4.71
CA ILE A 218 -13.01 7.83 -4.97
C ILE A 218 -13.20 9.32 -5.01
N ARG A 219 -13.58 9.82 -6.18
CA ARG A 219 -13.67 11.25 -6.46
C ARG A 219 -15.03 11.80 -6.09
N TYR A 220 -15.01 12.88 -5.32
CA TYR A 220 -16.16 13.74 -5.01
C TYR A 220 -15.92 15.13 -5.56
N THR A 221 -16.44 15.42 -6.75
CA THR A 221 -16.29 16.71 -7.42
C THR A 221 -17.55 17.04 -8.19
N GLU A 222 -18.11 18.21 -7.97
CA GLU A 222 -19.27 18.69 -8.75
C GLU A 222 -18.83 19.48 -9.99
N PRO A 223 -19.42 19.17 -11.15
CA PRO A 223 -19.32 20.06 -12.29
C PRO A 223 -20.06 21.37 -12.00
N ASN A 224 -19.66 22.45 -12.67
CA ASN A 224 -20.37 23.71 -12.59
C ASN A 224 -21.79 23.60 -13.21
N LYS A 225 -22.57 24.69 -13.12
CA LYS A 225 -23.96 24.77 -13.64
C LYS A 225 -24.09 24.42 -15.13
N HIS A 226 -23.01 24.40 -15.88
CA HIS A 226 -22.97 24.03 -17.31
C HIS A 226 -22.42 22.62 -17.54
N GLY A 227 -22.26 21.82 -16.50
CA GLY A 227 -21.71 20.46 -16.58
C GLY A 227 -20.20 20.38 -16.81
N ALA A 228 -19.48 21.50 -16.73
CA ALA A 228 -18.04 21.54 -16.96
C ALA A 228 -17.25 21.54 -15.64
N LEU A 229 -16.14 20.82 -15.64
CA LEU A 229 -15.14 20.85 -14.56
C LEU A 229 -14.16 22.00 -14.79
N ASN A 230 -13.82 22.74 -13.75
CA ASN A 230 -12.78 23.75 -13.79
C ASN A 230 -11.38 23.12 -13.93
N ALA A 231 -10.35 23.94 -14.16
CA ALA A 231 -8.97 23.45 -14.36
C ALA A 231 -8.42 22.73 -13.11
N ARG A 232 -8.76 23.23 -11.92
CA ARG A 232 -8.34 22.66 -10.64
C ARG A 232 -8.93 21.26 -10.43
N ASN A 233 -10.23 21.08 -10.65
CA ASN A 233 -10.87 19.78 -10.58
C ASN A 233 -10.28 18.79 -11.61
N LYS A 234 -10.00 19.22 -12.84
CA LYS A 234 -9.35 18.38 -13.86
C LYS A 234 -7.95 17.94 -13.42
N TYR A 235 -7.20 18.82 -12.78
CA TYR A 235 -5.91 18.49 -12.22
C TYR A 235 -6.03 17.45 -11.09
N GLY A 236 -6.93 17.66 -10.12
CA GLY A 236 -7.20 16.70 -9.04
C GLY A 236 -7.56 15.30 -9.57
N ILE A 237 -8.42 15.24 -10.61
CA ILE A 237 -8.75 13.96 -11.28
C ILE A 237 -7.49 13.30 -11.82
N SER A 238 -6.60 14.03 -12.50
CA SER A 238 -5.39 13.48 -13.08
C SER A 238 -4.41 12.98 -12.01
N VAL A 239 -4.34 13.66 -10.86
CA VAL A 239 -3.55 13.26 -9.69
C VAL A 239 -4.09 11.96 -9.11
N MET A 240 -5.38 11.89 -8.83
CA MET A 240 -6.03 10.69 -8.26
C MET A 240 -5.93 9.48 -9.18
N ASP A 241 -6.17 9.66 -10.48
CA ASP A 241 -6.00 8.61 -11.48
C ASP A 241 -4.56 8.09 -11.52
N ARG A 242 -3.58 9.01 -11.52
CA ARG A 242 -2.17 8.64 -11.54
C ARG A 242 -1.76 7.84 -10.31
N ILE A 243 -2.11 8.30 -9.11
CA ILE A 243 -1.80 7.60 -7.85
C ILE A 243 -2.42 6.19 -7.85
N ALA A 244 -3.70 6.08 -8.18
CA ALA A 244 -4.39 4.81 -8.24
C ALA A 244 -3.71 3.86 -9.24
N ARG A 245 -3.50 4.30 -10.47
CA ARG A 245 -2.88 3.50 -11.53
C ARG A 245 -1.47 3.06 -11.19
N GLU A 246 -0.62 3.96 -10.67
CA GLU A 246 0.78 3.65 -10.38
C GLU A 246 0.96 2.73 -9.17
N THR A 247 -0.02 2.68 -8.27
CA THR A 247 -0.02 1.76 -7.12
C THR A 247 -0.82 0.47 -7.35
N GLY A 248 -1.44 0.31 -8.53
CA GLY A 248 -2.22 -0.87 -8.90
C GLY A 248 -3.68 -0.84 -8.45
N GLY A 249 -4.18 0.29 -7.99
CA GLY A 249 -5.58 0.51 -7.65
C GLY A 249 -6.44 1.05 -8.80
N ALA A 250 -7.58 1.64 -8.48
CA ALA A 250 -8.51 2.23 -9.45
C ALA A 250 -8.99 3.61 -8.99
N HIS A 251 -9.22 4.49 -9.97
CA HIS A 251 -9.88 5.77 -9.76
C HIS A 251 -11.35 5.68 -10.14
N ILE A 252 -12.24 6.14 -9.27
CA ILE A 252 -13.69 5.98 -9.39
C ILE A 252 -14.35 7.35 -9.20
N ASP A 253 -15.34 7.65 -10.04
CA ASP A 253 -16.21 8.81 -9.88
C ASP A 253 -17.43 8.43 -9.05
N ALA A 254 -17.52 8.95 -7.82
CA ALA A 254 -18.62 8.68 -6.89
C ALA A 254 -19.98 9.21 -7.38
N GLN A 255 -20.01 10.12 -8.36
CA GLN A 255 -21.26 10.66 -8.89
C GLN A 255 -21.73 9.94 -10.14
N ALA A 256 -20.83 9.28 -10.87
CA ALA A 256 -21.16 8.58 -12.11
C ALA A 256 -21.56 7.13 -11.90
N THR A 257 -21.33 6.55 -10.72
CA THR A 257 -21.49 5.11 -10.47
C THR A 257 -22.20 4.85 -9.15
N ASP A 258 -23.04 3.83 -9.12
CA ASP A 258 -23.68 3.33 -7.89
C ASP A 258 -22.64 2.86 -6.87
N PRO A 259 -22.61 3.35 -5.61
CA PRO A 259 -21.69 2.94 -4.56
C PRO A 259 -21.62 1.43 -4.35
N HIS A 260 -22.74 0.74 -4.37
CA HIS A 260 -22.79 -0.72 -4.20
C HIS A 260 -22.04 -1.46 -5.31
N LEU A 261 -22.01 -0.94 -6.53
CA LEU A 261 -21.32 -1.58 -7.64
C LEU A 261 -19.79 -1.44 -7.49
N TYR A 262 -19.28 -0.22 -7.28
CA TYR A 262 -17.83 -0.04 -7.21
C TYR A 262 -17.22 -0.57 -5.90
N PHE A 263 -17.94 -0.52 -4.78
CA PHE A 263 -17.45 -1.12 -3.53
C PHE A 263 -17.41 -2.64 -3.58
N ARG A 264 -18.41 -3.31 -4.16
CA ARG A 264 -18.32 -4.75 -4.42
C ARG A 264 -17.19 -5.10 -5.35
N GLN A 265 -16.93 -4.27 -6.35
CA GLN A 265 -15.81 -4.45 -7.25
C GLN A 265 -14.48 -4.37 -6.49
N ILE A 266 -14.27 -3.33 -5.66
CA ILE A 266 -13.07 -3.16 -4.82
C ILE A 266 -12.94 -4.34 -3.85
N ALA A 267 -14.04 -4.74 -3.19
CA ALA A 267 -14.04 -5.90 -2.29
C ALA A 267 -13.62 -7.18 -3.01
N GLY A 268 -14.18 -7.43 -4.20
CA GLY A 268 -13.80 -8.57 -5.03
C GLY A 268 -12.32 -8.55 -5.38
N GLU A 269 -11.78 -7.42 -5.82
CA GLU A 269 -10.37 -7.27 -6.15
C GLU A 269 -9.46 -7.53 -4.94
N LEU A 270 -9.79 -6.92 -3.81
CA LEU A 270 -9.01 -7.10 -2.59
C LEU A 270 -9.04 -8.55 -2.07
N ARG A 271 -10.12 -9.30 -2.31
CA ARG A 271 -10.24 -10.70 -1.90
C ARG A 271 -9.64 -11.69 -2.88
N THR A 272 -9.55 -11.33 -4.16
CA THR A 272 -9.09 -12.23 -5.24
C THR A 272 -7.74 -11.81 -5.82
N SER A 273 -6.99 -10.99 -5.10
CA SER A 273 -5.65 -10.60 -5.52
C SER A 273 -4.67 -11.76 -5.44
N TYR A 274 -3.62 -11.65 -6.24
CA TYR A 274 -2.49 -12.57 -6.26
C TYR A 274 -1.24 -11.86 -5.77
N GLU A 275 -0.36 -12.62 -5.14
CA GLU A 275 0.97 -12.18 -4.78
C GLU A 275 2.00 -13.02 -5.52
N LEU A 276 2.96 -12.37 -6.11
CA LEU A 276 4.15 -13.00 -6.61
C LEU A 276 5.39 -12.33 -6.03
N ALA A 277 6.48 -13.09 -5.97
CA ALA A 277 7.76 -12.56 -5.58
C ALA A 277 8.87 -13.11 -6.47
N TYR A 278 9.89 -12.29 -6.70
CA TYR A 278 11.05 -12.65 -7.54
C TYR A 278 12.32 -11.99 -7.02
N TYR A 279 13.45 -12.56 -7.42
CA TYR A 279 14.77 -11.96 -7.23
C TYR A 279 15.16 -11.22 -8.50
N PRO A 280 15.31 -9.88 -8.46
CA PRO A 280 15.70 -9.11 -9.63
C PRO A 280 17.00 -9.62 -10.26
N THR A 281 17.02 -9.77 -11.57
CA THR A 281 18.26 -10.07 -12.31
C THR A 281 19.20 -8.89 -12.27
N ASN A 282 18.68 -7.66 -12.28
CA ASN A 282 19.47 -6.46 -12.05
C ASN A 282 19.59 -6.21 -10.53
N LYS A 283 20.80 -6.44 -9.99
CA LYS A 283 21.10 -6.33 -8.56
C LYS A 283 21.66 -4.96 -8.17
N VAL A 284 21.74 -4.01 -9.10
CA VAL A 284 22.29 -2.68 -8.85
C VAL A 284 21.34 -1.88 -7.97
N LYS A 285 21.83 -1.34 -6.88
CA LYS A 285 21.09 -0.51 -5.92
C LYS A 285 21.42 0.96 -6.18
N ASP A 286 20.82 1.52 -7.21
CA ASP A 286 21.13 2.85 -7.74
C ASP A 286 20.00 3.88 -7.54
N LYS A 287 18.96 3.48 -6.80
CA LYS A 287 17.75 4.28 -6.57
C LYS A 287 17.01 4.68 -7.86
N THR A 288 17.21 3.91 -8.94
CA THR A 288 16.46 4.13 -10.17
C THR A 288 15.13 3.39 -10.13
N PHE A 289 14.16 3.90 -10.87
CA PHE A 289 12.85 3.26 -11.00
C PHE A 289 12.97 1.98 -11.84
N ARG A 290 12.40 0.90 -11.35
CA ARG A 290 12.32 -0.41 -11.99
C ARG A 290 10.87 -0.66 -12.41
N LYS A 291 10.63 -0.65 -13.72
CA LYS A 291 9.30 -0.86 -14.28
C LYS A 291 8.91 -2.33 -14.21
N ILE A 292 7.77 -2.64 -13.61
CA ILE A 292 7.19 -3.98 -13.57
C ILE A 292 6.08 -4.12 -14.60
N VAL A 293 6.08 -5.23 -15.33
CA VAL A 293 5.00 -5.61 -16.23
C VAL A 293 4.69 -7.09 -16.02
N ILE A 294 3.43 -7.39 -15.72
CA ILE A 294 2.91 -8.76 -15.70
C ILE A 294 2.02 -8.93 -16.93
N LYS A 295 2.35 -9.90 -17.77
CA LYS A 295 1.58 -10.25 -18.98
C LYS A 295 0.81 -11.54 -18.75
N PRO A 296 -0.50 -11.57 -19.01
CA PRO A 296 -1.23 -12.84 -18.98
C PRO A 296 -0.87 -13.70 -20.21
N SER A 297 -0.76 -15.00 -20.01
CA SER A 297 -0.60 -16.00 -21.08
C SER A 297 -1.95 -16.36 -21.72
N ARG A 298 -3.08 -16.03 -21.05
CA ARG A 298 -4.44 -16.28 -21.53
C ARG A 298 -5.01 -15.06 -22.23
N GLU A 299 -5.67 -15.25 -23.36
CA GLU A 299 -6.41 -14.18 -24.04
C GLU A 299 -7.60 -13.71 -23.20
N GLY A 300 -7.95 -12.43 -23.34
CA GLY A 300 -9.09 -11.83 -22.63
C GLY A 300 -8.87 -11.57 -21.13
N VAL A 301 -7.66 -11.78 -20.62
CA VAL A 301 -7.28 -11.47 -19.24
C VAL A 301 -6.62 -10.10 -19.18
N ALA A 302 -7.15 -9.23 -18.30
CA ALA A 302 -6.53 -7.95 -17.96
C ALA A 302 -5.87 -8.06 -16.58
N ILE A 303 -4.59 -7.65 -16.48
CA ILE A 303 -3.86 -7.60 -15.21
C ILE A 303 -3.62 -6.16 -14.80
N ARG A 304 -3.83 -5.88 -13.51
CA ARG A 304 -3.53 -4.61 -12.89
C ARG A 304 -2.62 -4.82 -11.68
N THR A 305 -1.53 -4.06 -11.64
CA THR A 305 -0.51 -4.09 -10.59
C THR A 305 0.17 -2.72 -10.48
N LYS A 306 0.99 -2.53 -9.45
CA LYS A 306 1.85 -1.35 -9.39
C LYS A 306 2.77 -1.27 -10.62
N THR A 307 3.09 -0.04 -11.06
CA THR A 307 3.90 0.16 -12.27
C THR A 307 5.38 -0.15 -12.07
N GLY A 308 5.85 -0.20 -10.84
CA GLY A 308 7.25 -0.48 -10.52
C GLY A 308 7.59 -0.16 -9.05
N TYR A 309 8.88 0.01 -8.82
CA TYR A 309 9.46 0.40 -7.53
C TYR A 309 10.83 1.04 -7.74
N TYR A 310 11.38 1.71 -6.72
CA TYR A 310 12.73 2.23 -6.72
C TYR A 310 13.70 1.22 -6.08
N SER A 311 14.83 0.96 -6.74
CA SER A 311 15.85 0.03 -6.23
C SER A 311 16.55 0.61 -5.00
N GLU A 312 16.56 -0.10 -3.86
CA GLU A 312 17.19 0.31 -2.60
C GLU A 312 18.48 -0.47 -2.31
#